data_1612ac7c5be0972b0b8685400d3760ec
#
_entry.id   1612ac7c5be0972b0b8685400d3760ec
#
_cell.length_a   1.000
_cell.length_b   1.000
_cell.length_c   1.000
_cell.angle_alpha   90.00
_cell.angle_beta   90.00
_cell.angle_gamma   90.00
#
_symmetry.space_group_name_H-M   'P 1'
#
loop_
_entity.id
_entity.type
_entity.pdbx_description
1 polymer ?
#
loop_
_entity_poly.entity_id
_entity_poly.type
_entity_poly.pdbx_seq_one_letter_code
_entity_poly.pdbx_strand_id
1 'polypeptide(L)'
;MDSHGKAVWAEMKDIIKYEYRIFNIFKGMLDPIIRNEANKWAKANDKEFASIKSVYSRFMQVFTSYQVKSATDSMSFEYEDLRKDNITLYIKIAQTDIDTLAPLIRILLESIAKNLLLKESKKFEERVYLFLDEFVRFGKLPFLLEMPALSRSYGVVLIFITQSNALIEKYYGREDARIVNSTVAYKVIFKMDDLEYAKQVSEEIGKMTRKTRSHSTEKGQLITGGTSSIGKEEWDLLSAQDIMNIDKDEVIILVSGHKAKPLKLKANYYFKNKELLSRINWEVKPNEEVFDESKKVV
;
A
#
# COMPACT_ATOMS: atom_id res chain seq x y z
N MET A 1 -10.10 6.31 20.67
CA MET A 1 -10.26 7.75 21.04
C MET A 1 -10.64 7.79 22.50
N ASP A 2 -9.87 8.52 23.30
CA ASP A 2 -10.21 8.73 24.71
C ASP A 2 -11.46 9.61 24.87
N SER A 3 -11.97 9.71 26.08
CA SER A 3 -13.15 10.51 26.38
C SER A 3 -12.99 11.98 25.97
N HIS A 4 -11.75 12.47 25.96
CA HIS A 4 -11.40 13.85 25.56
C HIS A 4 -11.53 14.02 24.03
N GLY A 5 -11.08 13.06 23.25
CA GLY A 5 -11.24 13.05 21.80
C GLY A 5 -12.72 12.99 21.37
N LYS A 6 -13.56 12.22 22.08
CA LYS A 6 -15.01 12.15 21.80
C LYS A 6 -15.71 13.49 22.09
N ALA A 7 -15.33 14.16 23.18
CA ALA A 7 -15.88 15.49 23.52
C ALA A 7 -15.49 16.54 22.48
N VAL A 8 -14.22 16.59 22.08
CA VAL A 8 -13.71 17.50 21.04
C VAL A 8 -14.44 17.30 19.71
N TRP A 9 -14.72 16.06 19.33
CA TRP A 9 -15.48 15.74 18.12
C TRP A 9 -16.94 16.20 18.17
N ALA A 10 -17.60 16.01 19.30
CA ALA A 10 -18.97 16.48 19.51
C ALA A 10 -19.05 18.00 19.42
N GLU A 11 -18.14 18.70 20.08
CA GLU A 11 -18.06 20.17 20.08
C GLU A 11 -17.74 20.74 18.68
N MET A 12 -16.80 20.15 17.93
CA MET A 12 -16.52 20.57 16.55
C MET A 12 -17.74 20.38 15.64
N LYS A 13 -18.49 19.32 15.80
CA LYS A 13 -19.71 19.05 15.03
C LYS A 13 -20.80 20.07 15.31
N ASP A 14 -20.94 20.46 16.55
CA ASP A 14 -21.93 21.46 16.96
C ASP A 14 -21.53 22.86 16.53
N ILE A 15 -20.24 23.21 16.58
CA ILE A 15 -19.72 24.51 16.10
C ILE A 15 -20.00 24.69 14.59
N ILE A 16 -19.83 23.64 13.79
CA ILE A 16 -20.07 23.71 12.34
C ILE A 16 -21.57 23.77 12.01
N LYS A 17 -22.42 23.25 12.88
CA LYS A 17 -23.88 23.17 12.69
C LYS A 17 -24.62 24.48 13.00
N TYR A 18 -24.05 25.30 13.85
CA TYR A 18 -24.69 26.54 14.30
C TYR A 18 -23.96 27.78 13.80
N GLU A 19 -24.73 28.75 13.28
CA GLU A 19 -24.23 29.98 12.69
C GLU A 19 -23.35 30.82 13.68
N TYR A 20 -22.57 31.71 13.12
CA TYR A 20 -21.58 32.62 13.69
C TYR A 20 -21.91 33.26 15.09
N ARG A 21 -23.19 33.40 15.47
CA ARG A 21 -23.59 33.96 16.77
C ARG A 21 -23.24 33.04 17.94
N ILE A 22 -23.34 31.74 17.79
CA ILE A 22 -23.02 30.79 18.86
C ILE A 22 -21.50 30.63 18.97
N PHE A 23 -20.77 30.82 17.92
CA PHE A 23 -19.32 30.81 17.88
C PHE A 23 -18.68 31.79 18.91
N ASN A 24 -19.26 32.98 19.09
CA ASN A 24 -18.77 33.96 20.07
C ASN A 24 -19.07 33.57 21.53
N ILE A 25 -20.14 32.83 21.79
CA ILE A 25 -20.49 32.35 23.13
C ILE A 25 -19.54 31.21 23.54
N PHE A 26 -19.22 30.26 22.64
CA PHE A 26 -18.30 29.15 22.89
C PHE A 26 -16.83 29.56 22.94
N LYS A 27 -16.47 30.72 22.40
CA LYS A 27 -15.10 31.23 22.39
C LYS A 27 -14.45 31.31 23.79
N GLY A 28 -15.23 31.42 24.85
CA GLY A 28 -14.76 31.41 26.23
C GLY A 28 -14.64 30.02 26.87
N MET A 29 -15.31 29.00 26.34
CA MET A 29 -15.48 27.68 26.96
C MET A 29 -14.65 26.56 26.32
N LEU A 30 -14.08 26.79 25.11
CA LEU A 30 -13.40 25.76 24.35
C LEU A 30 -11.94 25.63 24.77
N ASP A 31 -11.44 24.39 24.60
CA ASP A 31 -10.01 24.09 24.66
C ASP A 31 -9.19 25.13 23.88
N PRO A 32 -8.03 25.57 24.39
CA PRO A 32 -7.19 26.57 23.73
C PRO A 32 -6.85 26.26 22.28
N ILE A 33 -6.71 24.99 21.91
CA ILE A 33 -6.43 24.53 20.54
C ILE A 33 -7.63 24.82 19.65
N ILE A 34 -8.84 24.44 20.08
CA ILE A 34 -10.08 24.67 19.35
C ILE A 34 -10.35 26.17 19.23
N ARG A 35 -10.09 26.93 20.29
CA ARG A 35 -10.23 28.38 20.28
C ARG A 35 -9.31 29.05 19.26
N ASN A 36 -8.06 28.60 19.14
CA ASN A 36 -7.11 29.13 18.16
C ASN A 36 -7.54 28.85 16.74
N GLU A 37 -7.98 27.63 16.45
CA GLU A 37 -8.51 27.27 15.13
C GLU A 37 -9.79 28.05 14.81
N ALA A 38 -10.70 28.13 15.74
CA ALA A 38 -11.91 28.94 15.62
C ALA A 38 -11.62 30.42 15.31
N ASN A 39 -10.60 31.01 15.95
CA ASN A 39 -10.18 32.39 15.67
C ASN A 39 -9.57 32.57 14.27
N LYS A 40 -8.88 31.56 13.74
CA LYS A 40 -8.39 31.59 12.36
C LYS A 40 -9.56 31.60 11.37
N TRP A 41 -10.56 30.75 11.59
CA TRP A 41 -11.74 30.65 10.74
C TRP A 41 -12.64 31.88 10.81
N ALA A 42 -12.75 32.52 11.98
CA ALA A 42 -13.49 33.77 12.14
C ALA A 42 -12.89 34.95 11.35
N LYS A 43 -11.62 34.87 10.96
CA LYS A 43 -10.94 35.87 10.12
C LYS A 43 -11.01 35.55 8.63
N ALA A 44 -11.45 34.36 8.26
CA ALA A 44 -11.63 33.98 6.86
C ALA A 44 -12.82 34.72 6.25
N ASN A 45 -12.74 35.10 4.98
CA ASN A 45 -13.90 35.69 4.30
C ASN A 45 -14.96 34.61 4.02
N ASP A 46 -16.21 35.04 3.80
CA ASP A 46 -17.36 34.13 3.64
C ASP A 46 -17.18 33.07 2.55
N LYS A 47 -16.53 33.41 1.44
CA LYS A 47 -16.26 32.47 0.33
C LYS A 47 -15.23 31.42 0.73
N GLU A 48 -14.17 31.85 1.41
CA GLU A 48 -13.11 30.97 1.91
C GLU A 48 -13.67 30.02 2.97
N PHE A 49 -14.46 30.55 3.91
CA PHE A 49 -15.14 29.75 4.92
C PHE A 49 -16.10 28.72 4.32
N ALA A 50 -16.91 29.11 3.33
CA ALA A 50 -17.80 28.20 2.63
C ALA A 50 -17.04 27.07 1.91
N SER A 51 -15.89 27.40 1.29
CA SER A 51 -15.02 26.42 0.64
C SER A 51 -14.44 25.43 1.66
N ILE A 52 -13.88 25.91 2.75
CA ILE A 52 -13.32 25.07 3.84
C ILE A 52 -14.42 24.17 4.41
N LYS A 53 -15.61 24.73 4.71
CA LYS A 53 -16.77 24.00 5.22
C LYS A 53 -17.18 22.86 4.26
N SER A 54 -17.22 23.14 2.96
CA SER A 54 -17.57 22.14 1.94
C SER A 54 -16.59 20.99 1.91
N VAL A 55 -15.28 21.28 1.92
CA VAL A 55 -14.22 20.26 1.96
C VAL A 55 -14.31 19.43 3.25
N TYR A 56 -14.42 20.11 4.40
CA TYR A 56 -14.58 19.45 5.68
C TYR A 56 -15.79 18.53 5.72
N SER A 57 -16.96 19.02 5.30
CA SER A 57 -18.20 18.22 5.31
C SER A 57 -18.08 16.97 4.46
N ARG A 58 -17.38 17.03 3.32
CA ARG A 58 -17.12 15.89 2.46
C ARG A 58 -16.29 14.82 3.18
N PHE A 59 -15.20 15.23 3.85
CA PHE A 59 -14.36 14.28 4.59
C PHE A 59 -15.07 13.70 5.80
N MET A 60 -15.93 14.49 6.45
CA MET A 60 -16.62 14.07 7.66
C MET A 60 -17.87 13.21 7.39
N GLN A 61 -18.36 13.21 6.15
CA GLN A 61 -19.58 12.49 5.79
C GLN A 61 -19.49 10.99 6.12
N VAL A 62 -18.33 10.36 5.90
CA VAL A 62 -18.11 8.94 6.21
C VAL A 62 -18.34 8.64 7.70
N PHE A 63 -17.95 9.56 8.60
CA PHE A 63 -18.08 9.39 10.05
C PHE A 63 -19.49 9.67 10.57
N THR A 64 -20.42 10.15 9.74
CA THR A 64 -21.82 10.35 10.11
C THR A 64 -22.66 9.09 9.94
N SER A 65 -22.17 8.10 9.21
CA SER A 65 -22.84 6.81 9.00
C SER A 65 -22.98 6.05 10.33
N TYR A 66 -24.16 5.49 10.58
CA TYR A 66 -24.39 4.66 11.76
C TYR A 66 -23.46 3.44 11.79
N GLN A 67 -23.27 2.79 10.65
CA GLN A 67 -22.41 1.61 10.52
C GLN A 67 -20.95 1.95 10.89
N VAL A 68 -20.43 3.09 10.42
CA VAL A 68 -19.09 3.53 10.75
C VAL A 68 -18.97 3.86 12.22
N LYS A 69 -19.96 4.56 12.79
CA LYS A 69 -19.97 4.87 14.22
C LYS A 69 -19.96 3.61 15.07
N SER A 70 -20.82 2.64 14.75
CA SER A 70 -20.89 1.36 15.47
C SER A 70 -19.58 0.58 15.35
N ALA A 71 -18.96 0.55 14.16
CA ALA A 71 -17.70 -0.15 13.92
C ALA A 71 -16.48 0.52 14.59
N THR A 72 -16.57 1.82 14.92
CA THR A 72 -15.47 2.60 15.50
C THR A 72 -15.72 3.02 16.96
N ASP A 73 -16.80 2.57 17.56
CA ASP A 73 -17.16 2.95 18.94
C ASP A 73 -16.23 2.33 19.99
N SER A 74 -15.73 1.12 19.72
CA SER A 74 -14.78 0.42 20.59
C SER A 74 -13.73 -0.33 19.77
N MET A 75 -12.58 -0.57 20.39
CA MET A 75 -11.58 -1.50 19.87
C MET A 75 -11.68 -2.82 20.64
N SER A 76 -11.63 -3.92 19.89
CA SER A 76 -11.63 -5.28 20.45
C SER A 76 -10.23 -5.82 20.75
N PHE A 77 -9.18 -5.08 20.39
CA PHE A 77 -7.77 -5.44 20.62
C PHE A 77 -6.92 -4.18 20.81
N GLU A 78 -5.79 -4.33 21.46
CA GLU A 78 -4.76 -3.30 21.53
C GLU A 78 -3.74 -3.50 20.40
N TYR A 79 -3.11 -2.43 19.92
CA TYR A 79 -2.12 -2.54 18.83
C TYR A 79 -0.94 -3.45 19.18
N GLU A 80 -0.57 -3.54 20.47
CA GLU A 80 0.48 -4.43 20.95
C GLU A 80 0.12 -5.91 20.83
N ASP A 81 -1.16 -6.27 20.87
CA ASP A 81 -1.63 -7.64 20.76
C ASP A 81 -1.32 -8.24 19.38
N LEU A 82 -1.25 -7.39 18.34
CA LEU A 82 -0.80 -7.79 17.01
C LEU A 82 0.63 -8.39 17.01
N ARG A 83 1.43 -8.13 18.05
CA ARG A 83 2.79 -8.66 18.21
C ARG A 83 2.89 -9.82 19.17
N LYS A 84 2.00 -9.86 20.16
CA LYS A 84 2.04 -10.83 21.28
C LYS A 84 1.24 -12.06 20.97
N ASP A 85 0.12 -11.88 20.27
CA ASP A 85 -0.86 -12.92 20.03
C ASP A 85 -0.95 -13.27 18.54
N ASN A 86 -1.45 -14.47 18.23
CA ASN A 86 -1.68 -14.92 16.87
C ASN A 86 -2.99 -14.31 16.33
N ILE A 87 -2.99 -12.99 16.15
CA ILE A 87 -4.15 -12.25 15.66
C ILE A 87 -3.99 -11.96 14.16
N THR A 88 -5.07 -12.19 13.41
CA THR A 88 -5.17 -11.74 12.02
C THR A 88 -6.35 -10.78 11.88
N LEU A 89 -6.06 -9.53 11.56
CA LEU A 89 -7.07 -8.52 11.30
C LEU A 89 -7.41 -8.48 9.81
N TYR A 90 -8.65 -8.82 9.47
CA TYR A 90 -9.18 -8.71 8.11
C TYR A 90 -10.01 -7.44 7.95
N ILE A 91 -9.58 -6.55 7.06
CA ILE A 91 -10.34 -5.35 6.70
C ILE A 91 -11.01 -5.63 5.35
N LYS A 92 -12.31 -5.96 5.39
CA LYS A 92 -13.11 -6.25 4.18
C LYS A 92 -13.96 -5.05 3.83
N ILE A 93 -13.87 -4.60 2.57
CA ILE A 93 -14.64 -3.46 2.06
C ILE A 93 -15.27 -3.88 0.74
N ALA A 94 -16.55 -3.59 0.58
CA ALA A 94 -17.21 -3.79 -0.71
C ALA A 94 -16.59 -2.85 -1.75
N GLN A 95 -16.41 -3.33 -2.97
CA GLN A 95 -15.76 -2.55 -4.03
C GLN A 95 -16.51 -1.24 -4.35
N THR A 96 -17.82 -1.22 -4.17
CA THR A 96 -18.68 -0.04 -4.32
C THR A 96 -18.44 1.04 -3.27
N ASP A 97 -17.92 0.66 -2.11
CA ASP A 97 -17.80 1.53 -0.94
C ASP A 97 -16.36 2.03 -0.70
N ILE A 98 -15.40 1.55 -1.51
CA ILE A 98 -13.98 1.88 -1.35
C ILE A 98 -13.77 3.41 -1.35
N ASP A 99 -14.32 4.12 -2.33
CA ASP A 99 -14.12 5.57 -2.45
C ASP A 99 -14.70 6.33 -1.26
N THR A 100 -15.82 5.87 -0.72
CA THR A 100 -16.49 6.47 0.44
C THR A 100 -15.73 6.18 1.73
N LEU A 101 -15.25 4.93 1.91
CA LEU A 101 -14.59 4.49 3.13
C LEU A 101 -13.07 4.71 3.12
N ALA A 102 -12.46 5.05 1.98
CA ALA A 102 -11.02 5.26 1.86
C ALA A 102 -10.43 6.21 2.93
N PRO A 103 -11.07 7.35 3.32
CA PRO A 103 -10.55 8.20 4.38
C PRO A 103 -10.46 7.48 5.74
N LEU A 104 -11.46 6.69 6.09
CA LEU A 104 -11.48 5.90 7.33
C LEU A 104 -10.38 4.84 7.33
N ILE A 105 -10.25 4.11 6.23
CA ILE A 105 -9.24 3.05 6.08
C ILE A 105 -7.83 3.64 6.14
N ARG A 106 -7.59 4.80 5.52
CA ARG A 106 -6.30 5.49 5.61
C ARG A 106 -5.94 5.83 7.05
N ILE A 107 -6.88 6.38 7.82
CA ILE A 107 -6.67 6.69 9.24
C ILE A 107 -6.37 5.42 10.05
N LEU A 108 -7.11 4.35 9.82
CA LEU A 108 -6.90 3.08 10.51
C LEU A 108 -5.51 2.49 10.20
N LEU A 109 -5.15 2.38 8.92
CA LEU A 109 -3.87 1.84 8.49
C LEU A 109 -2.69 2.69 9.00
N GLU A 110 -2.82 4.02 8.94
CA GLU A 110 -1.80 4.93 9.45
C GLU A 110 -1.66 4.84 10.98
N SER A 111 -2.78 4.67 11.70
CA SER A 111 -2.78 4.47 13.14
C SER A 111 -2.09 3.16 13.52
N ILE A 112 -2.40 2.05 12.84
CA ILE A 112 -1.73 0.76 13.02
C ILE A 112 -0.23 0.93 12.74
N ALA A 113 0.13 1.50 11.59
CA ALA A 113 1.51 1.68 11.19
C ALA A 113 2.32 2.49 12.21
N LYS A 114 1.80 3.64 12.65
CA LYS A 114 2.44 4.50 13.65
C LYS A 114 2.63 3.78 14.99
N ASN A 115 1.62 3.06 15.45
CA ASN A 115 1.72 2.31 16.71
C ASN A 115 2.75 1.18 16.61
N LEU A 116 2.83 0.49 15.49
CA LEU A 116 3.84 -0.55 15.27
C LEU A 116 5.27 0.02 15.22
N LEU A 117 5.45 1.29 14.90
CA LEU A 117 6.75 1.98 14.92
C LEU A 117 7.12 2.60 16.28
N LEU A 118 6.30 2.48 17.32
CA LEU A 118 6.64 3.00 18.65
C LEU A 118 7.69 2.16 19.37
N LYS A 119 7.76 0.86 19.06
CA LYS A 119 8.66 -0.07 19.75
C LYS A 119 9.40 -0.95 18.75
N GLU A 120 10.74 -0.90 18.79
CA GLU A 120 11.57 -1.81 18.01
C GLU A 120 11.34 -3.26 18.44
N SER A 121 11.26 -4.16 17.46
CA SER A 121 11.26 -5.59 17.70
C SER A 121 12.14 -6.30 16.69
N LYS A 122 13.12 -7.06 17.21
CA LYS A 122 14.05 -7.87 16.41
C LYS A 122 13.71 -9.36 16.46
N LYS A 123 12.72 -9.73 17.27
CA LYS A 123 12.31 -11.13 17.42
C LYS A 123 11.45 -11.53 16.22
N PHE A 124 11.71 -12.73 15.73
CA PHE A 124 10.95 -13.25 14.57
C PHE A 124 9.46 -13.45 14.90
N GLU A 125 9.17 -13.90 16.11
CA GLU A 125 7.84 -14.22 16.61
C GLU A 125 6.95 -12.98 16.78
N GLU A 126 7.57 -11.80 16.94
CA GLU A 126 6.87 -10.52 17.10
C GLU A 126 6.68 -9.77 15.77
N ARG A 127 6.96 -10.42 14.63
CA ARG A 127 6.78 -9.79 13.32
C ARG A 127 5.32 -9.63 12.96
N VAL A 128 4.99 -8.44 12.46
CA VAL A 128 3.66 -8.11 11.94
C VAL A 128 3.74 -7.98 10.43
N TYR A 129 2.87 -8.69 9.73
CA TYR A 129 2.79 -8.67 8.27
C TYR A 129 1.58 -7.85 7.84
N LEU A 130 1.81 -6.81 7.06
CA LEU A 130 0.75 -5.98 6.48
C LEU A 130 0.61 -6.33 5.00
N PHE A 131 -0.43 -7.09 4.68
CA PHE A 131 -0.80 -7.42 3.31
C PHE A 131 -1.75 -6.34 2.78
N LEU A 132 -1.28 -5.55 1.85
CA LEU A 132 -2.00 -4.42 1.28
C LEU A 132 -2.39 -4.77 -0.17
N ASP A 133 -3.49 -5.50 -0.30
CA ASP A 133 -4.04 -5.89 -1.59
C ASP A 133 -4.73 -4.69 -2.25
N GLU A 134 -4.43 -4.44 -3.53
CA GLU A 134 -4.93 -3.27 -4.28
C GLU A 134 -4.77 -1.93 -3.52
N PHE A 135 -3.65 -1.75 -2.80
CA PHE A 135 -3.40 -0.61 -1.91
C PHE A 135 -3.62 0.75 -2.57
N VAL A 136 -3.42 0.84 -3.87
CA VAL A 136 -3.59 2.06 -4.66
C VAL A 136 -5.03 2.59 -4.61
N ARG A 137 -6.02 1.74 -4.42
CA ARG A 137 -7.44 2.13 -4.36
C ARG A 137 -7.81 2.96 -3.15
N PHE A 138 -7.05 2.86 -2.06
CA PHE A 138 -7.27 3.70 -0.88
C PHE A 138 -6.72 5.12 -1.06
N GLY A 139 -6.16 5.44 -2.23
CA GLY A 139 -5.47 6.68 -2.52
C GLY A 139 -4.08 6.71 -1.88
N LYS A 140 -3.50 7.91 -1.80
CA LYS A 140 -2.15 8.07 -1.26
C LYS A 140 -2.10 7.78 0.24
N LEU A 141 -1.23 6.86 0.63
CA LEU A 141 -0.94 6.48 2.00
C LEU A 141 0.49 6.96 2.33
N PRO A 142 0.65 8.12 2.99
CA PRO A 142 1.98 8.71 3.21
C PRO A 142 2.95 7.78 3.93
N PHE A 143 2.47 7.00 4.89
CA PHE A 143 3.30 6.06 5.63
C PHE A 143 3.95 4.97 4.76
N LEU A 144 3.36 4.64 3.61
CA LEU A 144 3.95 3.67 2.68
C LEU A 144 5.24 4.16 2.03
N LEU A 145 5.47 5.46 1.99
CA LEU A 145 6.71 6.04 1.45
C LEU A 145 7.86 6.01 2.46
N GLU A 146 7.52 6.17 3.74
CA GLU A 146 8.49 6.29 4.83
C GLU A 146 8.75 4.95 5.53
N MET A 147 7.70 4.17 5.74
CA MET A 147 7.74 2.95 6.54
C MET A 147 8.69 1.86 6.02
N PRO A 148 8.87 1.63 4.70
CA PRO A 148 9.79 0.60 4.22
C PRO A 148 11.22 0.76 4.71
N ALA A 149 11.69 2.01 4.87
CA ALA A 149 13.03 2.28 5.39
C ALA A 149 13.17 1.96 6.88
N LEU A 150 12.10 2.11 7.64
CA LEU A 150 12.06 1.95 9.11
C LEU A 150 11.59 0.56 9.55
N SER A 151 10.67 -0.04 8.80
CA SER A 151 9.93 -1.25 9.18
C SER A 151 10.80 -2.43 9.62
N ARG A 152 12.01 -2.56 9.04
CA ARG A 152 12.93 -3.65 9.34
C ARG A 152 13.36 -3.71 10.81
N SER A 153 13.70 -2.58 11.42
CA SER A 153 14.11 -2.51 12.83
C SER A 153 12.94 -2.69 13.79
N TYR A 154 11.73 -2.40 13.28
CA TYR A 154 10.50 -2.54 14.05
C TYR A 154 9.77 -3.88 13.84
N GLY A 155 10.36 -4.81 13.09
CA GLY A 155 9.77 -6.13 12.83
C GLY A 155 8.45 -6.08 12.04
N VAL A 156 8.27 -5.07 11.20
CA VAL A 156 7.09 -4.94 10.32
C VAL A 156 7.48 -5.33 8.90
N VAL A 157 6.68 -6.19 8.29
CA VAL A 157 6.85 -6.62 6.90
C VAL A 157 5.69 -6.10 6.08
N LEU A 158 6.01 -5.25 5.10
CA LEU A 158 5.03 -4.68 4.17
C LEU A 158 4.99 -5.51 2.90
N ILE A 159 3.80 -5.90 2.48
CA ILE A 159 3.55 -6.65 1.24
C ILE A 159 2.54 -5.86 0.43
N PHE A 160 3.02 -5.24 -0.64
CA PHE A 160 2.21 -4.45 -1.57
C PHE A 160 1.80 -5.32 -2.75
N ILE A 161 0.52 -5.32 -3.07
CA ILE A 161 -0.02 -6.00 -4.23
C ILE A 161 -0.73 -4.97 -5.11
N THR A 162 -0.43 -4.98 -6.39
CA THR A 162 -1.06 -4.11 -7.38
C THR A 162 -1.12 -4.78 -8.74
N GLN A 163 -2.08 -4.42 -9.54
CA GLN A 163 -2.27 -4.98 -10.89
C GLN A 163 -1.30 -4.37 -11.91
N SER A 164 -0.90 -3.10 -11.75
CA SER A 164 0.06 -2.46 -12.64
C SER A 164 0.80 -1.31 -11.97
N ASN A 165 2.01 -1.00 -12.48
CA ASN A 165 2.77 0.16 -12.04
C ASN A 165 2.07 1.47 -12.42
N ALA A 166 1.37 1.51 -13.55
CA ALA A 166 0.62 2.68 -13.98
C ALA A 166 -0.46 3.11 -12.98
N LEU A 167 -1.05 2.16 -12.23
CA LEU A 167 -1.97 2.50 -11.14
C LEU A 167 -1.25 3.16 -9.96
N ILE A 168 -0.03 2.73 -9.63
CA ILE A 168 0.76 3.41 -8.60
C ILE A 168 1.03 4.84 -9.04
N GLU A 169 1.50 5.05 -10.28
CA GLU A 169 1.77 6.38 -10.81
C GLU A 169 0.53 7.28 -10.85
N LYS A 170 -0.62 6.72 -11.17
CA LYS A 170 -1.90 7.47 -11.20
C LYS A 170 -2.27 8.04 -9.84
N TYR A 171 -2.13 7.26 -8.76
CA TYR A 171 -2.59 7.65 -7.43
C TYR A 171 -1.51 8.33 -6.58
N TYR A 172 -0.25 8.00 -6.80
CA TYR A 172 0.89 8.53 -6.03
C TYR A 172 1.68 9.60 -6.78
N GLY A 173 1.59 9.62 -8.11
CA GLY A 173 2.47 10.39 -8.97
C GLY A 173 3.78 9.64 -9.26
N ARG A 174 4.51 10.05 -10.29
CA ARG A 174 5.72 9.36 -10.78
C ARG A 174 6.83 9.28 -9.74
N GLU A 175 7.08 10.37 -9.01
CA GLU A 175 8.17 10.42 -8.02
C GLU A 175 7.92 9.47 -6.86
N ASP A 176 6.73 9.48 -6.28
CA ASP A 176 6.38 8.59 -5.18
C ASP A 176 6.30 7.13 -5.62
N ALA A 177 5.84 6.86 -6.85
CA ALA A 177 5.87 5.52 -7.43
C ALA A 177 7.31 4.98 -7.54
N ARG A 178 8.27 5.84 -7.93
CA ARG A 178 9.70 5.48 -7.93
C ARG A 178 10.21 5.17 -6.52
N ILE A 179 9.82 5.95 -5.52
CA ILE A 179 10.18 5.70 -4.12
C ILE A 179 9.66 4.32 -3.69
N VAL A 180 8.36 4.03 -3.90
CA VAL A 180 7.77 2.73 -3.58
C VAL A 180 8.55 1.61 -4.27
N ASN A 181 8.79 1.73 -5.58
CA ASN A 181 9.50 0.70 -6.35
C ASN A 181 10.96 0.51 -5.91
N SER A 182 11.65 1.56 -5.46
CA SER A 182 13.05 1.50 -5.05
C SER A 182 13.26 1.02 -3.62
N THR A 183 12.26 1.14 -2.76
CA THR A 183 12.38 0.79 -1.33
C THR A 183 12.02 -0.66 -1.04
N VAL A 184 11.35 -1.36 -1.95
CA VAL A 184 11.01 -2.77 -1.77
C VAL A 184 12.23 -3.67 -1.91
N ALA A 185 12.40 -4.61 -0.98
CA ALA A 185 13.50 -5.57 -0.99
C ALA A 185 13.30 -6.70 -2.01
N TYR A 186 12.06 -7.07 -2.26
CA TYR A 186 11.69 -8.14 -3.19
C TYR A 186 10.60 -7.65 -4.14
N LYS A 187 10.78 -7.87 -5.44
CA LYS A 187 9.74 -7.68 -6.45
C LYS A 187 9.39 -9.03 -7.03
N VAL A 188 8.12 -9.40 -6.96
CA VAL A 188 7.58 -10.61 -7.58
C VAL A 188 6.73 -10.16 -8.75
N ILE A 189 7.18 -10.44 -9.95
CA ILE A 189 6.62 -9.96 -11.20
C ILE A 189 5.98 -11.11 -11.93
N PHE A 190 4.67 -11.04 -12.08
CA PHE A 190 3.87 -11.92 -12.91
C PHE A 190 3.80 -11.39 -14.34
N LYS A 191 3.16 -12.16 -15.24
CA LYS A 191 2.87 -11.68 -16.58
C LYS A 191 2.20 -10.31 -16.55
N MET A 192 2.69 -9.38 -17.36
CA MET A 192 2.19 -8.00 -17.45
C MET A 192 1.99 -7.59 -18.90
N ASP A 193 1.15 -6.58 -19.12
CA ASP A 193 0.91 -5.97 -20.44
C ASP A 193 1.41 -4.50 -20.50
N ASP A 194 2.17 -4.05 -19.48
CA ASP A 194 2.74 -2.70 -19.35
C ASP A 194 4.15 -2.67 -19.96
N LEU A 195 4.28 -2.17 -21.19
CA LEU A 195 5.56 -2.10 -21.90
C LEU A 195 6.56 -1.17 -21.21
N GLU A 196 6.11 -0.05 -20.67
CA GLU A 196 7.00 0.92 -20.01
C GLU A 196 7.62 0.31 -18.76
N TYR A 197 6.80 -0.35 -17.96
CA TYR A 197 7.29 -1.04 -16.76
C TYR A 197 8.15 -2.26 -17.12
N ALA A 198 7.81 -3.00 -18.17
CA ALA A 198 8.63 -4.12 -18.66
C ALA A 198 10.03 -3.67 -19.11
N LYS A 199 10.17 -2.48 -19.72
CA LYS A 199 11.48 -1.88 -20.03
C LYS A 199 12.27 -1.55 -18.77
N GLN A 200 11.64 -0.93 -17.76
CA GLN A 200 12.29 -0.63 -16.48
C GLN A 200 12.78 -1.90 -15.80
N VAL A 201 11.96 -2.95 -15.79
CA VAL A 201 12.35 -4.26 -15.25
C VAL A 201 13.50 -4.88 -16.02
N SER A 202 13.49 -4.81 -17.36
CA SER A 202 14.59 -5.30 -18.23
C SER A 202 15.91 -4.58 -17.90
N GLU A 203 15.87 -3.25 -17.75
CA GLU A 203 17.04 -2.44 -17.36
C GLU A 203 17.54 -2.80 -15.96
N GLU A 204 16.63 -3.04 -15.00
CA GLU A 204 16.95 -3.44 -13.64
C GLU A 204 17.59 -4.85 -13.58
N ILE A 205 17.12 -5.76 -14.42
CA ILE A 205 17.71 -7.11 -14.62
C ILE A 205 19.13 -7.01 -15.17
N GLY A 206 19.36 -6.06 -16.08
CA GLY A 206 20.65 -5.77 -16.66
C GLY A 206 20.96 -6.54 -17.93
N LYS A 207 22.21 -6.41 -18.39
CA LYS A 207 22.68 -6.90 -19.67
C LYS A 207 23.76 -7.95 -19.50
N MET A 208 23.91 -8.78 -20.53
CA MET A 208 25.03 -9.71 -20.67
C MET A 208 25.83 -9.39 -21.91
N THR A 209 27.14 -9.63 -21.84
CA THR A 209 28.03 -9.50 -22.99
C THR A 209 28.10 -10.80 -23.77
N ARG A 210 27.69 -10.77 -25.03
CA ARG A 210 27.78 -11.90 -25.94
C ARG A 210 28.92 -11.67 -26.96
N LYS A 211 29.71 -12.68 -27.19
CA LYS A 211 30.72 -12.66 -28.27
C LYS A 211 30.04 -12.97 -29.58
N THR A 212 30.03 -12.04 -30.50
CA THR A 212 29.56 -12.23 -31.88
C THR A 212 30.74 -12.44 -32.81
N ARG A 213 30.66 -13.44 -33.65
CA ARG A 213 31.61 -13.64 -34.74
C ARG A 213 30.96 -13.17 -36.05
N SER A 214 31.48 -12.10 -36.62
CA SER A 214 31.11 -11.68 -37.97
C SER A 214 32.14 -12.21 -38.96
N HIS A 215 31.69 -12.93 -39.99
CA HIS A 215 32.45 -13.30 -41.15
C HIS A 215 32.10 -12.34 -42.28
N SER A 216 33.05 -11.57 -42.73
CA SER A 216 32.91 -10.78 -43.97
C SER A 216 33.61 -11.53 -45.09
N THR A 217 32.84 -11.97 -46.06
CA THR A 217 33.34 -12.53 -47.34
C THR A 217 33.26 -11.41 -48.36
N GLU A 218 34.39 -10.96 -48.90
CA GLU A 218 34.40 -10.06 -50.08
C GLU A 218 33.89 -10.85 -51.29
N LYS A 219 32.90 -10.31 -52.00
CA LYS A 219 32.41 -10.83 -53.26
C LYS A 219 33.51 -10.72 -54.30
N GLY A 220 34.18 -11.83 -54.62
CA GLY A 220 35.09 -11.84 -55.74
C GLY A 220 36.40 -12.59 -55.58
N GLN A 221 36.76 -13.09 -54.39
CA GLN A 221 37.96 -13.96 -54.24
C GLN A 221 37.58 -15.38 -53.89
N LEU A 222 37.93 -16.27 -54.80
CA LEU A 222 37.94 -17.70 -54.55
C LEU A 222 38.96 -18.05 -53.46
N ILE A 223 38.46 -18.55 -52.35
CA ILE A 223 39.17 -19.42 -51.40
C ILE A 223 40.52 -18.88 -50.88
N THR A 224 40.52 -18.09 -49.86
CA THR A 224 41.45 -17.97 -48.73
C THR A 224 41.55 -16.52 -48.28
N GLY A 225 40.89 -16.23 -47.16
CA GLY A 225 41.12 -14.94 -46.47
C GLY A 225 39.86 -14.25 -45.96
N GLY A 226 38.96 -14.96 -45.32
CA GLY A 226 37.87 -14.29 -44.57
C GLY A 226 38.41 -13.75 -43.24
N THR A 227 38.33 -12.45 -43.03
CA THR A 227 38.67 -11.85 -41.75
C THR A 227 37.53 -12.12 -40.77
N SER A 228 37.80 -12.90 -39.73
CA SER A 228 36.88 -13.10 -38.64
C SER A 228 37.15 -12.08 -37.57
N SER A 229 36.24 -11.17 -37.36
CA SER A 229 36.30 -10.25 -36.21
C SER A 229 35.39 -10.73 -35.08
N ILE A 230 35.93 -10.74 -33.88
CA ILE A 230 35.15 -11.05 -32.66
C ILE A 230 34.70 -9.73 -32.06
N GLY A 231 33.43 -9.43 -32.25
CA GLY A 231 32.76 -8.31 -31.60
C GLY A 231 32.22 -8.71 -30.22
N LYS A 232 32.10 -7.77 -29.33
CA LYS A 232 31.34 -7.91 -28.08
C LYS A 232 30.07 -7.07 -28.26
N GLU A 233 28.92 -7.71 -28.12
CA GLU A 233 27.62 -7.04 -28.12
C GLU A 233 26.97 -7.21 -26.76
N GLU A 234 26.34 -6.13 -26.28
CA GLU A 234 25.53 -6.16 -25.08
C GLU A 234 24.10 -6.55 -25.44
N TRP A 235 23.59 -7.56 -24.76
CA TRP A 235 22.23 -8.05 -24.92
C TRP A 235 21.53 -8.00 -23.58
N ASP A 236 20.24 -7.65 -23.57
CA ASP A 236 19.43 -7.72 -22.37
C ASP A 236 19.36 -9.18 -21.89
N LEU A 237 19.53 -9.42 -20.59
CA LEU A 237 19.36 -10.74 -19.99
C LEU A 237 17.93 -11.28 -20.21
N LEU A 238 16.95 -10.39 -20.05
CA LEU A 238 15.55 -10.56 -20.43
C LEU A 238 15.10 -9.27 -21.10
N SER A 239 14.67 -9.34 -22.34
CA SER A 239 14.12 -8.17 -23.02
C SER A 239 12.74 -7.80 -22.42
N ALA A 240 12.28 -6.59 -22.64
CA ALA A 240 10.92 -6.19 -22.27
C ALA A 240 9.86 -7.13 -22.87
N GLN A 241 10.11 -7.61 -24.10
CA GLN A 241 9.25 -8.55 -24.80
C GLN A 241 9.20 -9.91 -24.09
N ASP A 242 10.36 -10.42 -23.63
CA ASP A 242 10.44 -11.68 -22.88
C ASP A 242 9.67 -11.59 -21.57
N ILE A 243 9.76 -10.45 -20.88
CA ILE A 243 9.05 -10.18 -19.62
C ILE A 243 7.54 -10.14 -19.84
N MET A 244 7.08 -9.51 -20.91
CA MET A 244 5.64 -9.46 -21.26
C MET A 244 5.10 -10.81 -21.68
N ASN A 245 5.94 -11.68 -22.25
CA ASN A 245 5.57 -12.99 -22.79
C ASN A 245 5.87 -14.16 -21.85
N ILE A 246 6.21 -13.91 -20.58
CA ILE A 246 6.37 -15.02 -19.62
C ILE A 246 5.08 -15.82 -19.50
N ASP A 247 5.19 -17.10 -19.24
CA ASP A 247 4.03 -17.96 -19.04
C ASP A 247 3.24 -17.55 -17.79
N LYS A 248 1.93 -17.81 -17.80
CA LYS A 248 1.07 -17.52 -16.64
C LYS A 248 1.52 -18.22 -15.36
N ASP A 249 2.18 -19.37 -15.50
CA ASP A 249 2.68 -20.17 -14.39
C ASP A 249 4.13 -19.80 -14.01
N GLU A 250 4.69 -18.73 -14.57
CA GLU A 250 6.04 -18.27 -14.27
C GLU A 250 6.04 -16.89 -13.59
N VAL A 251 7.07 -16.65 -12.79
CA VAL A 251 7.30 -15.38 -12.11
C VAL A 251 8.78 -15.00 -12.20
N ILE A 252 9.05 -13.71 -12.24
CA ILE A 252 10.39 -13.15 -12.11
C ILE A 252 10.49 -12.56 -10.71
N ILE A 253 11.54 -12.92 -9.98
CA ILE A 253 11.83 -12.37 -8.65
C ILE A 253 13.12 -11.57 -8.72
N LEU A 254 13.03 -10.29 -8.38
CA LEU A 254 14.17 -9.41 -8.21
C LEU A 254 14.43 -9.19 -6.72
N VAL A 255 15.69 -9.21 -6.33
CA VAL A 255 16.13 -8.97 -4.94
C VAL A 255 16.98 -7.72 -4.92
N SER A 256 16.50 -6.69 -4.25
CA SER A 256 17.17 -5.39 -4.15
C SER A 256 18.39 -5.47 -3.24
N GLY A 257 19.46 -4.74 -3.61
CA GLY A 257 20.65 -4.61 -2.75
C GLY A 257 21.54 -5.85 -2.63
N HIS A 258 21.22 -6.91 -3.33
CA HIS A 258 22.02 -8.14 -3.35
C HIS A 258 22.60 -8.35 -4.76
N LYS A 259 23.83 -8.90 -4.84
CA LYS A 259 24.40 -9.40 -6.12
C LYS A 259 23.61 -10.61 -6.66
N ALA A 260 22.44 -10.88 -6.13
CA ALA A 260 21.58 -11.96 -6.54
C ALA A 260 21.09 -11.70 -7.97
N LYS A 261 21.31 -12.68 -8.83
CA LYS A 261 20.77 -12.67 -10.18
C LYS A 261 19.23 -12.73 -10.09
N PRO A 262 18.51 -12.14 -11.06
CA PRO A 262 17.08 -12.32 -11.16
C PRO A 262 16.73 -13.81 -11.25
N LEU A 263 15.67 -14.21 -10.57
CA LEU A 263 15.21 -15.58 -10.54
C LEU A 263 13.96 -15.71 -11.41
N LYS A 264 13.97 -16.60 -12.36
CA LYS A 264 12.78 -17.02 -13.11
C LYS A 264 12.30 -18.35 -12.55
N LEU A 265 11.11 -18.39 -11.94
CA LEU A 265 10.58 -19.52 -11.19
C LEU A 265 9.15 -19.83 -11.63
N LYS A 266 8.67 -21.03 -11.30
CA LYS A 266 7.25 -21.37 -11.44
C LYS A 266 6.46 -20.78 -10.28
N ALA A 267 5.29 -20.20 -10.58
CA ALA A 267 4.37 -19.70 -9.58
C ALA A 267 3.82 -20.87 -8.74
N ASN A 268 3.92 -20.73 -7.42
CA ASN A 268 3.43 -21.74 -6.48
C ASN A 268 1.96 -21.45 -6.12
N TYR A 269 1.05 -21.80 -7.01
CA TYR A 269 -0.37 -21.63 -6.75
C TYR A 269 -0.86 -22.56 -5.63
N TYR A 270 -1.59 -22.02 -4.66
CA TYR A 270 -2.08 -22.78 -3.51
C TYR A 270 -2.94 -23.97 -3.91
N PHE A 271 -3.77 -23.84 -4.97
CA PHE A 271 -4.64 -24.90 -5.47
C PHE A 271 -3.88 -26.03 -6.21
N LYS A 272 -2.61 -25.83 -6.56
CA LYS A 272 -1.71 -26.84 -7.12
C LYS A 272 -0.79 -27.46 -6.06
N ASN A 273 -0.76 -26.92 -4.84
CA ASN A 273 0.11 -27.35 -3.75
C ASN A 273 -0.70 -28.03 -2.65
N LYS A 274 -0.49 -29.34 -2.45
CA LYS A 274 -1.23 -30.14 -1.46
C LYS A 274 -1.06 -29.63 -0.02
N GLU A 275 0.14 -29.16 0.32
CA GLU A 275 0.41 -28.63 1.66
C GLU A 275 -0.36 -27.33 1.89
N LEU A 276 -0.36 -26.41 0.92
CA LEU A 276 -1.12 -25.16 1.02
C LEU A 276 -2.63 -25.43 1.05
N LEU A 277 -3.11 -26.38 0.25
CA LEU A 277 -4.53 -26.80 0.29
C LEU A 277 -4.93 -27.35 1.65
N SER A 278 -4.07 -28.16 2.28
CA SER A 278 -4.39 -28.71 3.60
C SER A 278 -4.51 -27.64 4.69
N ARG A 279 -3.76 -26.55 4.55
CA ARG A 279 -3.83 -25.41 5.46
C ARG A 279 -5.11 -24.58 5.31
N ILE A 280 -5.66 -24.50 4.08
CA ILE A 280 -6.87 -23.73 3.78
C ILE A 280 -8.13 -24.50 4.20
N ASN A 281 -8.11 -25.82 4.05
CA ASN A 281 -9.24 -26.69 4.41
C ASN A 281 -9.33 -26.94 5.91
N TRP A 282 -8.51 -26.31 6.72
CA TRP A 282 -8.68 -26.33 8.16
C TRP A 282 -9.91 -25.49 8.48
N GLU A 283 -10.98 -26.14 8.96
CA GLU A 283 -12.15 -25.46 9.50
C GLU A 283 -11.70 -24.59 10.69
N VAL A 284 -11.55 -23.32 10.43
CA VAL A 284 -11.53 -22.32 11.51
C VAL A 284 -12.94 -22.34 12.07
N LYS A 285 -13.13 -23.04 13.18
CA LYS A 285 -14.36 -22.87 13.96
C LYS A 285 -14.43 -21.38 14.30
N PRO A 286 -15.43 -20.64 13.82
CA PRO A 286 -15.57 -19.25 14.23
C PRO A 286 -15.64 -19.28 15.76
N ASN A 287 -14.88 -18.41 16.42
CA ASN A 287 -15.02 -18.18 17.84
C ASN A 287 -16.45 -17.69 18.03
N GLU A 288 -17.35 -18.56 18.49
CA GLU A 288 -18.79 -18.26 18.67
C GLU A 288 -19.02 -17.11 19.66
N GLU A 289 -17.98 -16.70 20.38
CA GLU A 289 -18.04 -15.62 21.38
C GLU A 289 -17.89 -14.19 20.81
N VAL A 290 -17.51 -14.00 19.53
CA VAL A 290 -17.21 -12.64 18.99
C VAL A 290 -18.35 -12.05 18.15
N PHE A 291 -19.32 -12.84 17.70
CA PHE A 291 -20.49 -12.36 16.98
C PHE A 291 -21.77 -12.93 17.59
N ASP A 292 -22.20 -12.32 18.67
CA ASP A 292 -23.57 -12.49 19.17
C ASP A 292 -24.53 -11.75 18.23
N GLU A 293 -25.08 -12.48 17.25
CA GLU A 293 -26.13 -11.97 16.35
C GLU A 293 -27.43 -11.59 17.10
N SER A 294 -27.54 -11.88 18.41
CA SER A 294 -28.72 -11.57 19.21
C SER A 294 -28.82 -10.10 19.61
N LYS A 295 -27.78 -9.29 19.40
CA LYS A 295 -27.85 -7.84 19.56
C LYS A 295 -28.35 -7.12 18.28
N LYS A 296 -29.27 -7.70 17.55
CA LYS A 296 -30.14 -6.92 16.65
C LYS A 296 -31.01 -6.03 17.52
N VAL A 297 -30.56 -4.81 17.68
CA VAL A 297 -31.37 -3.75 18.27
C VAL A 297 -32.55 -3.49 17.32
N VAL A 298 -33.74 -3.68 17.86
CA VAL A 298 -35.03 -3.26 17.32
C VAL A 298 -35.03 -1.76 17.07
#